data_386ed0e71d2598ac1dc959bb165efadb
#
_entry.id   386ed0e71d2598ac1dc959bb165efadb
#
_cell.length_a   1.000
_cell.length_b   1.000
_cell.length_c   1.000
_cell.angle_alpha   90.00
_cell.angle_beta   90.00
_cell.angle_gamma   90.00
#
_symmetry.space_group_name_H-M   'P 1'
#
loop_
_entity.id
_entity.type
_entity.pdbx_description
1 polymer ?
#
loop_
_entity_poly.entity_id
_entity_poly.type
_entity_poly.pdbx_seq_one_letter_code
_entity_poly.pdbx_strand_id
1 'polypeptide(L)'
;MKIKKGFVLRVVGGENVVVPVGEMSKTFHGMINLNATGAFMWKFFSEEHTLEEGVAALLAEYDVDEERARTDVEKFMNAVMKNGFAE
;
A
#
# COMPACT_ATOMS: atom_id res chain seq x y z
N MET A 1 5.39 -3.07 -9.60
CA MET A 1 5.31 -3.67 -8.26
C MET A 1 3.90 -4.15 -7.98
N LYS A 2 3.78 -5.26 -7.33
CA LYS A 2 2.51 -5.84 -6.95
C LYS A 2 2.59 -6.37 -5.53
N ILE A 3 1.56 -6.10 -4.72
CA ILE A 3 1.50 -6.57 -3.35
C ILE A 3 1.14 -8.07 -3.35
N LYS A 4 1.81 -8.83 -2.49
CA LYS A 4 1.57 -10.27 -2.34
C LYS A 4 0.14 -10.56 -1.93
N LYS A 5 -0.37 -11.70 -2.35
CA LYS A 5 -1.61 -12.24 -1.81
C LYS A 5 -1.37 -12.68 -0.36
N GLY A 6 -2.42 -12.70 0.42
CA GLY A 6 -2.33 -13.13 1.82
C GLY A 6 -2.40 -11.99 2.81
N PHE A 7 -2.61 -10.77 2.34
CA PHE A 7 -2.84 -9.60 3.20
C PHE A 7 -4.15 -8.94 2.82
N VAL A 8 -4.89 -8.50 3.82
CA VAL A 8 -6.19 -7.86 3.62
C VAL A 8 -6.20 -6.50 4.29
N LEU A 9 -6.68 -5.50 3.56
CA LEU A 9 -6.90 -4.16 4.09
C LEU A 9 -8.29 -4.11 4.72
N ARG A 10 -8.36 -3.71 5.97
CA ARG A 10 -9.62 -3.60 6.72
C ARG A 10 -9.71 -2.25 7.39
N VAL A 11 -10.93 -1.82 7.67
CA VAL A 11 -11.16 -0.62 8.49
C VAL A 11 -11.59 -1.10 9.87
N VAL A 12 -10.81 -0.76 10.88
CA VAL A 12 -11.07 -1.15 12.27
C VAL A 12 -11.02 0.10 13.14
N GLY A 13 -12.15 0.42 13.76
CA GLY A 13 -12.23 1.62 14.62
C GLY A 13 -11.91 2.91 13.90
N GLY A 14 -12.25 3.02 12.62
CA GLY A 14 -11.97 4.19 11.81
C GLY A 14 -10.56 4.25 11.24
N GLU A 15 -9.74 3.24 11.51
CA GLU A 15 -8.38 3.19 11.00
C GLU A 15 -8.23 2.12 9.94
N ASN A 16 -7.36 2.40 8.95
CA ASN A 16 -7.03 1.44 7.89
C ASN A 16 -5.91 0.54 8.39
N VAL A 17 -6.16 -0.76 8.43
CA VAL A 17 -5.15 -1.72 8.89
C VAL A 17 -4.99 -2.83 7.86
N VAL A 18 -3.77 -3.30 7.71
CA VAL A 18 -3.46 -4.45 6.87
C VAL A 18 -3.15 -5.62 7.80
N VAL A 19 -3.83 -6.73 7.57
CA VAL A 19 -3.65 -7.95 8.38
C VAL A 19 -3.32 -9.13 7.49
N PRO A 20 -2.45 -10.04 7.95
CA PRO A 20 -2.19 -11.28 7.22
C PRO A 20 -3.37 -12.23 7.36
N VAL A 21 -3.63 -13.03 6.34
CA VAL A 21 -4.68 -14.05 6.35
C VAL A 21 -4.14 -15.35 5.78
N GLY A 22 -4.80 -16.46 6.08
CA GLY A 22 -4.42 -17.77 5.57
C GLY A 22 -2.99 -18.13 5.97
N GLU A 23 -2.22 -18.63 5.01
CA GLU A 23 -0.84 -19.07 5.27
C GLU A 23 0.06 -17.95 5.77
N MET A 24 -0.18 -16.72 5.34
CA MET A 24 0.64 -15.59 5.78
C MET A 24 0.47 -15.28 7.26
N SER A 25 -0.66 -15.65 7.86
CA SER A 25 -0.86 -15.43 9.29
C SER A 25 0.05 -16.31 10.16
N LYS A 26 0.63 -17.35 9.58
CA LYS A 26 1.55 -18.25 10.29
C LYS A 26 2.96 -17.69 10.37
N THR A 27 3.37 -16.92 9.38
CA THR A 27 4.73 -16.39 9.29
C THR A 27 4.82 -14.90 9.56
N PHE A 28 3.73 -14.18 9.39
CA PHE A 28 3.69 -12.73 9.58
C PHE A 28 2.76 -12.41 10.76
N HIS A 29 3.34 -11.80 11.79
CA HIS A 29 2.59 -11.48 13.01
C HIS A 29 2.48 -9.96 13.15
N GLY A 30 1.26 -9.46 13.31
CA GLY A 30 1.02 -8.06 13.56
C GLY A 30 0.10 -7.44 12.52
N MET A 31 -0.13 -6.15 12.70
CA MET A 31 -0.97 -5.34 11.84
C MET A 31 -0.20 -4.08 11.46
N ILE A 32 -0.52 -3.55 10.30
CA ILE A 32 0.10 -2.31 9.83
C ILE A 32 -1.00 -1.29 9.64
N ASN A 33 -0.81 -0.12 10.26
CA ASN A 33 -1.74 0.98 10.09
C ASN A 33 -1.33 1.82 8.89
N LEU A 34 -2.31 2.18 8.07
CA LEU A 34 -2.09 3.03 6.91
C LEU A 34 -2.96 4.29 7.02
N ASN A 35 -2.39 5.43 6.63
CA ASN A 35 -3.21 6.63 6.45
C ASN A 35 -4.03 6.49 5.16
N ALA A 36 -4.86 7.49 4.87
CA ALA A 36 -5.75 7.43 3.71
C ALA A 36 -4.99 7.23 2.41
N THR A 37 -3.88 7.94 2.22
CA THR A 37 -3.05 7.82 1.01
C THR A 37 -2.42 6.44 0.92
N GLY A 38 -1.93 5.92 2.03
CA GLY A 38 -1.36 4.57 2.08
C GLY A 38 -2.39 3.50 1.74
N ALA A 39 -3.62 3.65 2.25
CA ALA A 39 -4.70 2.72 1.95
C ALA A 39 -5.07 2.78 0.46
N PHE A 40 -5.10 3.98 -0.12
CA PHE A 40 -5.34 4.15 -1.54
C PHE A 40 -4.29 3.42 -2.37
N MET A 41 -3.01 3.61 -2.03
CA MET A 41 -1.91 2.96 -2.75
C MET A 41 -1.90 1.45 -2.54
N TRP A 42 -2.27 0.96 -1.36
CA TRP A 42 -2.37 -0.47 -1.12
C TRP A 42 -3.36 -1.11 -2.09
N LYS A 43 -4.53 -0.49 -2.26
CA LYS A 43 -5.53 -0.98 -3.21
C LYS A 43 -5.03 -0.91 -4.65
N PHE A 44 -4.36 0.19 -5.00
CA PHE A 44 -3.83 0.39 -6.34
C PHE A 44 -2.79 -0.66 -6.69
N PHE A 45 -1.83 -0.88 -5.79
CA PHE A 45 -0.75 -1.85 -6.02
C PHE A 45 -1.15 -3.29 -5.69
N SER A 46 -2.42 -3.54 -5.41
CA SER A 46 -2.92 -4.92 -5.34
C SER A 46 -2.90 -5.59 -6.72
N GLU A 47 -2.80 -4.79 -7.77
CA GLU A 47 -2.52 -5.24 -9.13
C GLU A 47 -1.16 -4.70 -9.54
N GLU A 48 -0.57 -5.31 -10.57
CA GLU A 48 0.76 -4.88 -11.04
C GLU A 48 0.71 -3.49 -11.64
N HIS A 49 1.51 -2.57 -11.08
CA HIS A 49 1.63 -1.19 -11.56
C HIS A 49 3.04 -0.69 -11.36
N THR A 50 3.43 0.30 -12.14
CA THR A 50 4.72 0.95 -12.04
C THR A 50 4.64 2.15 -11.09
N LEU A 51 5.82 2.65 -10.69
CA LEU A 51 5.92 3.88 -9.92
C LEU A 51 5.18 5.04 -10.62
N GLU A 52 5.43 5.18 -11.92
CA GLU A 52 4.82 6.28 -12.69
C GLU A 52 3.29 6.19 -12.71
N GLU A 53 2.78 4.97 -12.81
CA GLU A 53 1.33 4.76 -12.75
C GLU A 53 0.78 5.13 -11.37
N GLY A 54 1.52 4.82 -10.31
CA GLY A 54 1.13 5.21 -8.96
C GLY A 54 1.10 6.71 -8.77
N VAL A 55 2.09 7.42 -9.32
CA VAL A 55 2.13 8.88 -9.27
C VAL A 55 0.92 9.47 -9.99
N ALA A 56 0.63 8.97 -11.19
CA ALA A 56 -0.53 9.43 -11.96
C ALA A 56 -1.85 9.19 -11.21
N ALA A 57 -1.97 8.03 -10.56
CA ALA A 57 -3.17 7.70 -9.79
C ALA A 57 -3.36 8.66 -8.61
N LEU A 58 -2.27 8.99 -7.90
CA LEU A 58 -2.36 9.95 -6.80
C LEU A 58 -2.75 11.34 -7.28
N LEU A 59 -2.18 11.78 -8.39
CA LEU A 59 -2.49 13.08 -8.96
C LEU A 59 -3.95 13.18 -9.39
N ALA A 60 -4.54 12.06 -9.83
CA ALA A 60 -5.94 12.03 -10.23
C ALA A 60 -6.88 12.06 -9.03
N GLU A 61 -6.45 11.50 -7.89
CA GLU A 61 -7.31 11.35 -6.71
C GLU A 61 -7.17 12.48 -5.69
N TYR A 62 -5.97 13.04 -5.56
CA TYR A 62 -5.67 14.04 -4.53
C TYR A 62 -5.15 15.33 -5.15
N ASP A 63 -5.40 16.43 -4.45
CA ASP A 63 -4.91 17.75 -4.85
C ASP A 63 -3.50 17.95 -4.28
N VAL A 64 -2.52 17.34 -4.93
CA VAL A 64 -1.10 17.42 -4.56
C VAL A 64 -0.28 17.68 -5.81
N ASP A 65 0.92 18.23 -5.65
CA ASP A 65 1.81 18.41 -6.80
C ASP A 65 2.55 17.11 -7.13
N GLU A 66 3.17 17.07 -8.30
CA GLU A 66 3.84 15.87 -8.79
C GLU A 66 5.00 15.44 -7.88
N GLU A 67 5.77 16.39 -7.38
CA GLU A 67 6.90 16.09 -6.50
C GLU A 67 6.45 15.39 -5.24
N ARG A 68 5.38 15.90 -4.63
CA ARG A 68 4.82 15.30 -3.42
C ARG A 68 4.25 13.91 -3.70
N ALA A 69 3.52 13.77 -4.80
CA ALA A 69 2.95 12.48 -5.19
C ALA A 69 4.05 11.45 -5.41
N ARG A 70 5.11 11.82 -6.12
CA ARG A 70 6.24 10.93 -6.38
C ARG A 70 6.92 10.51 -5.08
N THR A 71 7.16 11.44 -4.19
CA THR A 71 7.77 11.15 -2.88
C THR A 71 6.91 10.16 -2.09
N ASP A 72 5.61 10.37 -2.06
CA ASP A 72 4.70 9.49 -1.32
C ASP A 72 4.66 8.09 -1.90
N VAL A 73 4.62 7.97 -3.23
CA VAL A 73 4.61 6.66 -3.89
C VAL A 73 5.94 5.94 -3.65
N GLU A 74 7.06 6.64 -3.76
CA GLU A 74 8.38 6.04 -3.51
C GLU A 74 8.50 5.52 -2.08
N LYS A 75 8.05 6.31 -1.10
CA LYS A 75 8.06 5.89 0.31
C LYS A 75 7.20 4.65 0.52
N PHE A 76 6.02 4.64 -0.08
CA PHE A 76 5.12 3.51 0.03
C PHE A 76 5.73 2.24 -0.56
N MET A 77 6.25 2.34 -1.78
CA MET A 77 6.85 1.19 -2.46
C MET A 77 8.06 0.65 -1.69
N ASN A 78 8.91 1.55 -1.18
CA ASN A 78 10.06 1.15 -0.39
C ASN A 78 9.64 0.43 0.90
N ALA A 79 8.63 0.94 1.58
CA ALA A 79 8.12 0.31 2.80
C ALA A 79 7.54 -1.07 2.51
N VAL A 80 6.78 -1.20 1.43
CA VAL A 80 6.18 -2.47 1.03
C VAL A 80 7.26 -3.50 0.72
N MET A 81 8.28 -3.10 -0.05
CA MET A 81 9.37 -4.01 -0.40
C MET A 81 10.23 -4.37 0.80
N LYS A 82 10.56 -3.38 1.64
CA LYS A 82 11.38 -3.60 2.82
C LYS A 82 10.74 -4.57 3.81
N ASN A 83 9.43 -4.51 3.93
CA ASN A 83 8.68 -5.36 4.87
C ASN A 83 8.24 -6.69 4.26
N GLY A 84 8.60 -6.94 3.01
CA GLY A 84 8.30 -8.22 2.38
C GLY A 84 6.86 -8.36 1.89
N PHE A 85 6.16 -7.26 1.65
CA PHE A 85 4.76 -7.30 1.17
C PHE A 85 4.65 -7.35 -0.35
N ALA A 86 5.74 -7.15 -1.07
CA ALA A 86 5.73 -7.16 -2.53
C ALA A 86 6.06 -8.55 -3.08
N GLU A 87 5.44 -8.87 -4.21
CA GLU A 87 5.81 -10.08 -4.95
C GLU A 87 7.18 -9.95 -5.58
#